data_628b638b089ef20125203e3c6c136482
#
_entry.id   628b638b089ef20125203e3c6c136482
#
_cell.length_a   1.000
_cell.length_b   1.000
_cell.length_c   1.000
_cell.angle_alpha   90.00
_cell.angle_beta   90.00
_cell.angle_gamma   90.00
#
_symmetry.space_group_name_H-M   'P 1'
#
loop_
_entity.id
_entity.type
_entity.pdbx_description
1 polymer ?
#
loop_
_entity_poly.entity_id
_entity_poly.type
_entity_poly.pdbx_seq_one_letter_code
_entity_poly.pdbx_strand_id
1 'polypeptide(L)'
;MTKDRKQALLKLLKEAPKALNGQTLAEHFHVTRQVIVQDIAILRADGAPILSTNRGYIYKENDASPYVHKLFKVKHELEEIGQELLAIVDNGGRVQNILIDHPVYGEIETLLKLTCRRDVQHFLEQVENSDFRPLSELTDGIHYHLVEAETQQDLHYIEEALDQLGYCLLYTSPS
;
A
#
# COMPACT_ATOMS: atom_id res chain seq x y z
N MET A 1 -18.25 14.19 -3.98
CA MET A 1 -17.37 14.21 -2.85
C MET A 1 -16.59 12.93 -2.73
N THR A 2 -15.56 12.91 -1.94
CA THR A 2 -14.58 11.81 -1.95
C THR A 2 -15.17 10.44 -1.66
N LYS A 3 -16.12 10.34 -0.73
CA LYS A 3 -16.76 9.07 -0.41
C LYS A 3 -17.59 8.54 -1.57
N ASP A 4 -18.34 9.39 -2.22
CA ASP A 4 -19.17 9.02 -3.38
C ASP A 4 -18.31 8.60 -4.55
N ARG A 5 -17.17 9.26 -4.75
CA ARG A 5 -16.22 8.89 -5.80
C ARG A 5 -15.65 7.50 -5.57
N LYS A 6 -15.27 7.17 -4.34
CA LYS A 6 -14.74 5.85 -4.01
C LYS A 6 -15.78 4.76 -4.26
N GLN A 7 -17.02 4.98 -3.89
CA GLN A 7 -18.09 4.02 -4.14
C GLN A 7 -18.36 3.86 -5.63
N ALA A 8 -18.37 4.96 -6.38
CA ALA A 8 -18.54 4.91 -7.84
C ALA A 8 -17.37 4.20 -8.50
N LEU A 9 -16.15 4.43 -8.02
CA LEU A 9 -14.95 3.76 -8.51
C LEU A 9 -15.03 2.26 -8.28
N LEU A 10 -15.42 1.84 -7.09
CA LEU A 10 -15.58 0.42 -6.76
C LEU A 10 -16.62 -0.25 -7.65
N LYS A 11 -17.77 0.41 -7.86
CA LYS A 11 -18.83 -0.09 -8.74
C LYS A 11 -18.33 -0.23 -10.18
N LEU A 12 -17.60 0.76 -10.66
CA LEU A 12 -17.07 0.73 -12.02
C LEU A 12 -16.10 -0.46 -12.20
N LEU A 13 -15.23 -0.70 -11.21
CA LEU A 13 -14.30 -1.83 -11.26
C LEU A 13 -15.03 -3.18 -11.21
N LYS A 14 -16.10 -3.30 -10.40
CA LYS A 14 -16.90 -4.52 -10.32
C LYS A 14 -17.57 -4.86 -11.66
N GLU A 15 -18.03 -3.85 -12.39
CA GLU A 15 -18.74 -4.03 -13.63
C GLU A 15 -17.82 -4.13 -14.85
N ALA A 16 -16.55 -3.75 -14.70
CA ALA A 16 -15.61 -3.72 -15.82
C ALA A 16 -15.18 -5.13 -16.23
N PRO A 17 -15.28 -5.48 -17.52
CA PRO A 17 -14.84 -6.81 -18.01
C PRO A 17 -13.33 -6.93 -18.13
N LYS A 18 -12.60 -5.83 -18.07
CA LYS A 18 -11.15 -5.77 -18.23
C LYS A 18 -10.53 -4.84 -17.20
N ALA A 19 -9.21 -4.93 -17.03
CA ALA A 19 -8.47 -4.02 -16.19
C ALA A 19 -8.66 -2.57 -16.67
N LEU A 20 -8.82 -1.64 -15.72
CA LEU A 20 -8.92 -0.21 -15.99
C LEU A 20 -7.69 0.47 -15.43
N ASN A 21 -6.94 1.17 -16.30
CA ASN A 21 -5.74 1.85 -15.84
C ASN A 21 -6.06 3.14 -15.09
N GLY A 22 -5.09 3.61 -14.29
CA GLY A 22 -5.29 4.79 -13.46
C GLY A 22 -5.59 6.04 -14.25
N GLN A 23 -5.01 6.17 -15.44
CA GLN A 23 -5.25 7.33 -16.30
C GLN A 23 -6.70 7.36 -16.81
N THR A 24 -7.20 6.23 -17.26
CA THR A 24 -8.59 6.11 -17.72
C THR A 24 -9.57 6.44 -16.58
N LEU A 25 -9.30 5.93 -15.39
CA LEU A 25 -10.13 6.21 -14.22
C LEU A 25 -10.06 7.70 -13.83
N ALA A 26 -8.88 8.29 -13.87
CA ALA A 26 -8.70 9.72 -13.57
C ALA A 26 -9.51 10.59 -14.54
N GLU A 27 -9.48 10.27 -15.80
CA GLU A 27 -10.26 10.98 -16.83
C GLU A 27 -11.76 10.81 -16.61
N HIS A 28 -12.19 9.60 -16.29
CA HIS A 28 -13.60 9.30 -16.03
C HIS A 28 -14.16 10.12 -14.87
N PHE A 29 -13.39 10.26 -13.79
CA PHE A 29 -13.82 10.96 -12.58
C PHE A 29 -13.39 12.43 -12.52
N HIS A 30 -12.70 12.93 -13.55
CA HIS A 30 -12.20 14.31 -13.62
C HIS A 30 -11.30 14.66 -12.43
N VAL A 31 -10.41 13.74 -12.08
CA VAL A 31 -9.42 13.89 -11.00
C VAL A 31 -8.05 13.52 -11.53
N THR A 32 -7.02 13.74 -10.73
CA THR A 32 -5.66 13.31 -11.09
C THR A 32 -5.50 11.81 -10.91
N ARG A 33 -4.53 11.22 -11.62
CA ARG A 33 -4.17 9.82 -11.42
C ARG A 33 -3.80 9.54 -9.96
N GLN A 34 -3.12 10.48 -9.32
CA GLN A 34 -2.73 10.41 -7.92
C GLN A 34 -3.94 10.18 -7.00
N VAL A 35 -5.03 10.90 -7.24
CA VAL A 35 -6.28 10.75 -6.48
C VAL A 35 -6.84 9.34 -6.66
N ILE A 36 -6.80 8.81 -7.87
CA ILE A 36 -7.27 7.43 -8.14
C ILE A 36 -6.42 6.40 -7.37
N VAL A 37 -5.10 6.52 -7.42
CA VAL A 37 -4.21 5.60 -6.71
C VAL A 37 -4.50 5.62 -5.21
N GLN A 38 -4.73 6.80 -4.66
CA GLN A 38 -5.07 6.99 -3.26
C GLN A 38 -6.41 6.35 -2.91
N ASP A 39 -7.42 6.57 -3.74
CA ASP A 39 -8.75 5.97 -3.55
C ASP A 39 -8.67 4.44 -3.60
N ILE A 40 -7.90 3.89 -4.53
CA ILE A 40 -7.68 2.44 -4.64
C ILE A 40 -7.02 1.90 -3.37
N ALA A 41 -5.99 2.58 -2.86
CA ALA A 41 -5.30 2.16 -1.64
C ALA A 41 -6.26 2.13 -0.44
N ILE A 42 -7.12 3.14 -0.34
CA ILE A 42 -8.11 3.22 0.74
C ILE A 42 -9.16 2.10 0.61
N LEU A 43 -9.65 1.85 -0.61
CA LEU A 43 -10.61 0.77 -0.86
C LEU A 43 -10.02 -0.60 -0.52
N ARG A 44 -8.76 -0.84 -0.86
CA ARG A 44 -8.07 -2.08 -0.49
C ARG A 44 -7.93 -2.20 1.02
N ALA A 45 -7.60 -1.12 1.69
CA ALA A 45 -7.48 -1.11 3.16
C ALA A 45 -8.82 -1.44 3.82
N ASP A 46 -9.92 -1.07 3.18
CA ASP A 46 -11.28 -1.38 3.63
C ASP A 46 -11.75 -2.79 3.24
N GLY A 47 -10.88 -3.56 2.59
CA GLY A 47 -11.15 -4.96 2.26
C GLY A 47 -11.58 -5.24 0.83
N ALA A 48 -11.63 -4.23 -0.04
CA ALA A 48 -12.02 -4.45 -1.43
C ALA A 48 -10.95 -5.29 -2.17
N PRO A 49 -11.33 -6.38 -2.85
CA PRO A 49 -10.39 -7.25 -3.55
C PRO A 49 -9.99 -6.68 -4.90
N ILE A 50 -9.20 -5.61 -4.87
CA ILE A 50 -8.71 -4.94 -6.07
C ILE A 50 -7.25 -5.35 -6.30
N LEU A 51 -6.95 -5.87 -7.49
CA LEU A 51 -5.60 -6.25 -7.87
C LEU A 51 -5.01 -5.22 -8.82
N SER A 52 -3.74 -4.89 -8.60
CA SER A 52 -2.97 -4.09 -9.55
C SER A 52 -2.31 -5.04 -10.55
N THR A 53 -2.48 -4.75 -11.83
CA THR A 53 -1.83 -5.48 -12.90
C THR A 53 -1.06 -4.50 -13.78
N ASN A 54 -0.25 -5.01 -14.71
CA ASN A 54 0.46 -4.17 -15.66
C ASN A 54 -0.50 -3.44 -16.63
N ARG A 55 -1.77 -3.84 -16.67
CA ARG A 55 -2.79 -3.22 -17.52
C ARG A 55 -3.78 -2.34 -16.74
N GLY A 56 -3.64 -2.28 -15.42
CA GLY A 56 -4.52 -1.48 -14.56
C GLY A 56 -5.09 -2.28 -13.41
N TYR A 57 -6.21 -1.82 -12.89
CA TYR A 57 -6.85 -2.38 -11.70
C TYR A 57 -8.00 -3.32 -12.10
N ILE A 58 -8.10 -4.44 -11.38
CA ILE A 58 -9.16 -5.45 -11.58
C ILE A 58 -9.82 -5.73 -10.23
N TYR A 59 -11.15 -5.82 -10.22
CA TYR A 59 -11.90 -6.31 -9.07
C TYR A 59 -12.10 -7.82 -9.23
N LYS A 60 -11.64 -8.60 -8.24
CA LYS A 60 -11.79 -10.07 -8.27
C LYS A 60 -12.52 -10.55 -7.02
N GLU A 61 -13.82 -10.58 -7.10
CA GLU A 61 -14.68 -10.96 -5.98
C GLU A 61 -14.40 -12.37 -5.46
N ASN A 62 -14.02 -13.30 -6.33
CA ASN A 62 -13.74 -14.69 -5.96
C ASN A 62 -12.39 -14.89 -5.28
N ASP A 63 -11.54 -13.87 -5.29
CA ASP A 63 -10.26 -13.87 -4.60
C ASP A 63 -10.33 -12.99 -3.34
N ALA A 64 -11.51 -12.90 -2.73
CA ALA A 64 -11.64 -12.22 -1.44
C ALA A 64 -10.59 -12.84 -0.50
N SER A 65 -9.55 -12.10 -0.25
CA SER A 65 -8.47 -12.55 0.62
C SER A 65 -9.05 -12.91 1.98
N PRO A 66 -8.69 -14.07 2.57
CA PRO A 66 -9.10 -14.37 3.94
C PRO A 66 -8.42 -13.44 4.95
N TYR A 67 -7.56 -12.56 4.46
CA TYR A 67 -6.76 -11.66 5.29
C TYR A 67 -7.46 -10.32 5.48
N VAL A 68 -7.19 -9.70 6.62
CA VAL A 68 -7.56 -8.31 6.88
C VAL A 68 -6.43 -7.40 6.41
N HIS A 69 -6.73 -6.15 6.13
CA HIS A 69 -5.79 -5.21 5.53
C HIS A 69 -5.77 -3.90 6.29
N LYS A 70 -4.62 -3.23 6.30
CA LYS A 70 -4.49 -1.88 6.82
C LYS A 70 -3.41 -1.13 6.05
N LEU A 71 -3.66 0.15 5.79
CA LEU A 71 -2.68 1.03 5.18
C LEU A 71 -1.95 1.78 6.30
N PHE A 72 -0.63 1.60 6.39
CA PHE A 72 0.20 2.30 7.37
C PHE A 72 0.95 3.43 6.71
N LYS A 73 0.92 4.59 7.32
CA LYS A 73 1.76 5.72 6.95
C LYS A 73 2.94 5.76 7.92
N VAL A 74 4.15 5.68 7.39
CA VAL A 74 5.37 5.59 8.21
C VAL A 74 6.40 6.59 7.75
N LYS A 75 7.29 6.92 8.67
CA LYS A 75 8.46 7.77 8.39
C LYS A 75 9.66 7.23 9.16
N HIS A 76 10.76 7.01 8.46
CA HIS A 76 12.02 6.61 9.07
C HIS A 76 13.17 6.91 8.12
N GLU A 77 14.39 6.80 8.65
CA GLU A 77 15.60 6.96 7.84
C GLU A 77 15.89 5.69 7.04
N LEU A 78 16.77 5.82 6.04
CA LEU A 78 17.14 4.73 5.15
C LEU A 78 17.65 3.50 5.91
N GLU A 79 18.47 3.73 6.94
CA GLU A 79 19.07 2.66 7.72
C GLU A 79 18.06 1.86 8.53
N GLU A 80 16.86 2.37 8.67
CA GLU A 80 15.80 1.77 9.50
C GLU A 80 14.80 0.93 8.70
N ILE A 81 15.00 0.79 7.39
CA ILE A 81 14.11 0.00 6.52
C ILE A 81 13.94 -1.42 7.04
N GLY A 82 15.05 -2.06 7.42
CA GLY A 82 15.02 -3.43 7.92
C GLY A 82 14.19 -3.58 9.18
N GLN A 83 14.34 -2.66 10.13
CA GLN A 83 13.59 -2.68 11.39
C GLN A 83 12.09 -2.54 11.16
N GLU A 84 11.70 -1.65 10.26
CA GLU A 84 10.29 -1.45 9.91
C GLU A 84 9.70 -2.74 9.33
N LEU A 85 10.32 -3.27 8.29
CA LEU A 85 9.79 -4.42 7.58
C LEU A 85 9.77 -5.68 8.47
N LEU A 86 10.80 -5.87 9.30
CA LEU A 86 10.83 -6.99 10.24
C LEU A 86 9.75 -6.84 11.32
N ALA A 87 9.49 -5.63 11.79
CA ALA A 87 8.41 -5.39 12.75
C ALA A 87 7.06 -5.83 12.18
N ILE A 88 6.85 -5.64 10.90
CA ILE A 88 5.61 -6.03 10.23
C ILE A 88 5.53 -7.55 10.08
N VAL A 89 6.55 -8.18 9.49
CA VAL A 89 6.48 -9.62 9.19
C VAL A 89 6.60 -10.49 10.44
N ASP A 90 7.37 -10.05 11.44
CA ASP A 90 7.51 -10.79 12.70
C ASP A 90 6.21 -10.81 13.52
N ASN A 91 5.31 -9.87 13.26
CA ASN A 91 4.00 -9.80 13.92
C ASN A 91 2.87 -10.35 13.05
N GLY A 92 3.20 -11.13 12.04
CA GLY A 92 2.20 -11.81 11.21
C GLY A 92 1.75 -11.02 9.99
N GLY A 93 2.36 -9.88 9.71
CA GLY A 93 2.01 -9.06 8.57
C GLY A 93 2.68 -9.47 7.28
N ARG A 94 2.01 -9.13 6.18
CA ARG A 94 2.55 -9.28 4.84
C ARG A 94 2.55 -7.91 4.18
N VAL A 95 3.72 -7.44 3.77
CA VAL A 95 3.86 -6.14 3.12
C VAL A 95 3.55 -6.30 1.64
N GLN A 96 2.44 -5.73 1.19
CA GLN A 96 2.02 -5.86 -0.20
C GLN A 96 2.76 -4.93 -1.13
N ASN A 97 3.01 -3.70 -0.67
CA ASN A 97 3.54 -2.65 -1.53
C ASN A 97 4.35 -1.62 -0.76
N ILE A 98 4.94 -0.71 -1.50
CA ILE A 98 5.35 0.60 -1.01
C ILE A 98 4.67 1.66 -1.88
N LEU A 99 4.14 2.68 -1.24
CA LEU A 99 3.47 3.80 -1.89
C LEU A 99 4.10 5.09 -1.38
N ILE A 100 4.50 5.98 -2.29
CA ILE A 100 4.99 7.32 -1.94
C ILE A 100 4.17 8.36 -2.67
N ASP A 101 4.11 9.56 -2.10
CA ASP A 101 3.45 10.71 -2.70
C ASP A 101 4.51 11.74 -3.10
N HIS A 102 4.95 11.66 -4.35
CA HIS A 102 6.00 12.55 -4.86
C HIS A 102 5.40 13.87 -5.33
N PRO A 103 5.96 15.02 -4.91
CA PRO A 103 5.35 16.32 -5.24
C PRO A 103 5.30 16.64 -6.73
N VAL A 104 6.15 16.03 -7.54
CA VAL A 104 6.19 16.26 -8.99
C VAL A 104 5.52 15.12 -9.76
N TYR A 105 5.87 13.87 -9.42
CA TYR A 105 5.39 12.70 -10.16
C TYR A 105 4.10 12.13 -9.63
N GLY A 106 3.60 12.64 -8.48
CA GLY A 106 2.41 12.10 -7.85
C GLY A 106 2.69 10.81 -7.11
N GLU A 107 1.66 10.01 -6.91
CA GLU A 107 1.81 8.76 -6.18
C GLU A 107 2.48 7.68 -7.03
N ILE A 108 3.49 7.05 -6.43
CA ILE A 108 4.22 5.95 -7.04
C ILE A 108 4.02 4.73 -6.17
N GLU A 109 3.47 3.66 -6.74
CA GLU A 109 3.25 2.40 -6.05
C GLU A 109 4.09 1.31 -6.69
N THR A 110 4.72 0.48 -5.87
CA THR A 110 5.45 -0.71 -6.30
C THR A 110 5.08 -1.88 -5.42
N LEU A 111 4.80 -3.03 -6.02
CA LEU A 111 4.50 -4.25 -5.29
C LEU A 111 5.79 -4.82 -4.69
N LEU A 112 5.73 -5.21 -3.43
CA LEU A 112 6.86 -5.81 -2.72
C LEU A 112 6.63 -7.28 -2.41
N LYS A 113 5.44 -7.63 -1.93
CA LYS A 113 5.05 -9.00 -1.57
C LYS A 113 6.02 -9.66 -0.58
N LEU A 114 6.32 -8.96 0.50
CA LEU A 114 7.19 -9.48 1.56
C LEU A 114 6.34 -10.17 2.62
N THR A 115 6.52 -11.48 2.78
CA THR A 115 5.66 -12.29 3.65
C THR A 115 6.37 -12.89 4.85
N CYS A 116 7.70 -12.86 4.88
CA CYS A 116 8.50 -13.45 5.95
C CYS A 116 9.86 -12.78 6.05
N ARG A 117 10.62 -13.14 7.09
CA ARG A 117 11.96 -12.61 7.30
C ARG A 117 12.89 -12.83 6.11
N ARG A 118 12.81 -13.97 5.48
CA ARG A 118 13.66 -14.29 4.33
C ARG A 118 13.41 -13.29 3.20
N ASP A 119 12.14 -12.97 2.94
CA ASP A 119 11.78 -12.00 1.90
C ASP A 119 12.36 -10.63 2.23
N VAL A 120 12.27 -10.21 3.49
CA VAL A 120 12.81 -8.93 3.93
C VAL A 120 14.32 -8.90 3.76
N GLN A 121 15.01 -9.95 4.18
CA GLN A 121 16.48 -10.04 4.05
C GLN A 121 16.90 -9.96 2.59
N HIS A 122 16.21 -10.69 1.73
CA HIS A 122 16.49 -10.69 0.30
C HIS A 122 16.28 -9.28 -0.30
N PHE A 123 15.21 -8.62 0.09
CA PHE A 123 14.93 -7.25 -0.33
C PHE A 123 16.03 -6.29 0.12
N LEU A 124 16.47 -6.39 1.38
CA LEU A 124 17.53 -5.56 1.91
C LEU A 124 18.85 -5.77 1.18
N GLU A 125 19.17 -7.01 0.83
CA GLU A 125 20.36 -7.31 0.03
C GLU A 125 20.30 -6.64 -1.33
N GLN A 126 19.13 -6.66 -1.97
CA GLN A 126 18.95 -5.99 -3.25
C GLN A 126 19.13 -4.48 -3.13
N VAL A 127 18.63 -3.89 -2.06
CA VAL A 127 18.79 -2.45 -1.80
C VAL A 127 20.26 -2.11 -1.60
N GLU A 128 20.98 -2.89 -0.79
CA GLU A 128 22.40 -2.66 -0.51
C GLU A 128 23.28 -2.80 -1.74
N ASN A 129 22.98 -3.79 -2.60
CA ASN A 129 23.77 -4.08 -3.79
C ASN A 129 23.37 -3.24 -5.00
N SER A 130 22.41 -2.35 -4.82
CA SER A 130 21.91 -1.49 -5.91
C SER A 130 22.54 -0.11 -5.80
N ASP A 131 22.85 0.49 -6.94
CA ASP A 131 23.23 1.90 -7.04
C ASP A 131 22.02 2.82 -6.97
N PHE A 132 20.82 2.26 -6.96
CA PHE A 132 19.57 3.01 -6.89
C PHE A 132 19.13 3.19 -5.45
N ARG A 133 18.55 4.36 -5.16
CA ARG A 133 18.04 4.67 -3.85
C ARG A 133 16.61 4.15 -3.66
N PRO A 134 16.23 3.73 -2.44
CA PRO A 134 14.83 3.34 -2.18
C PRO A 134 13.86 4.46 -2.46
N LEU A 135 12.63 4.09 -2.85
CA LEU A 135 11.58 5.07 -3.17
C LEU A 135 11.30 6.03 -2.02
N SER A 136 11.37 5.56 -0.78
CA SER A 136 11.09 6.41 0.39
C SER A 136 12.02 7.60 0.53
N GLU A 137 13.22 7.56 -0.05
CA GLU A 137 14.13 8.71 -0.03
C GLU A 137 13.60 9.88 -0.85
N LEU A 138 12.75 9.61 -1.84
CA LEU A 138 12.17 10.66 -2.67
C LEU A 138 11.17 11.54 -1.91
N THR A 139 10.73 11.08 -0.75
CA THR A 139 9.73 11.76 0.09
C THR A 139 10.20 11.91 1.53
N ASP A 140 11.51 12.09 1.73
CA ASP A 140 12.13 12.29 3.04
C ASP A 140 11.79 11.19 4.05
N GLY A 141 11.66 9.95 3.58
CA GLY A 141 11.37 8.80 4.41
C GLY A 141 9.89 8.54 4.62
N ILE A 142 9.01 9.43 4.18
CA ILE A 142 7.55 9.26 4.34
C ILE A 142 7.02 8.33 3.25
N HIS A 143 6.35 7.27 3.65
CA HIS A 143 5.77 6.34 2.69
C HIS A 143 4.63 5.57 3.34
N TYR A 144 3.93 4.78 2.52
CA TYR A 144 2.80 3.97 2.94
C TYR A 144 3.06 2.51 2.58
N HIS A 145 2.58 1.61 3.43
CA HIS A 145 2.53 0.19 3.12
C HIS A 145 1.12 -0.34 3.33
N LEU A 146 0.60 -1.03 2.32
CA LEU A 146 -0.60 -1.84 2.52
C LEU A 146 -0.14 -3.17 3.10
N VAL A 147 -0.61 -3.46 4.31
CA VAL A 147 -0.25 -4.67 5.04
C VAL A 147 -1.47 -5.55 5.20
N GLU A 148 -1.34 -6.84 4.92
CA GLU A 148 -2.37 -7.81 5.23
C GLU A 148 -1.92 -8.74 6.34
N ALA A 149 -2.87 -9.24 7.11
CA ALA A 149 -2.64 -10.16 8.22
C ALA A 149 -3.82 -11.11 8.36
N GLU A 150 -3.65 -12.18 9.10
CA GLU A 150 -4.72 -13.15 9.30
C GLU A 150 -5.83 -12.61 10.21
N THR A 151 -5.49 -11.74 11.16
CA THR A 151 -6.47 -11.20 12.12
C THR A 151 -6.27 -9.72 12.37
N GLN A 152 -7.33 -9.06 12.83
CA GLN A 152 -7.24 -7.66 13.27
C GLN A 152 -6.27 -7.51 14.44
N GLN A 153 -6.17 -8.51 15.29
CA GLN A 153 -5.24 -8.50 16.41
C GLN A 153 -3.79 -8.42 15.92
N ASP A 154 -3.47 -9.15 14.85
CA ASP A 154 -2.13 -9.08 14.26
C ASP A 154 -1.83 -7.68 13.73
N LEU A 155 -2.80 -7.05 13.07
CA LEU A 155 -2.65 -5.66 12.61
C LEU A 155 -2.41 -4.70 13.78
N HIS A 156 -3.08 -4.93 14.89
CA HIS A 156 -2.88 -4.13 16.10
C HIS A 156 -1.47 -4.30 16.67
N TYR A 157 -0.95 -5.52 16.72
CA TYR A 157 0.43 -5.78 17.15
C TYR A 157 1.45 -5.10 16.24
N ILE A 158 1.19 -5.11 14.93
CA ILE A 158 2.05 -4.44 13.96
C ILE A 158 2.05 -2.93 14.21
N GLU A 159 0.88 -2.34 14.42
CA GLU A 159 0.75 -0.91 14.70
C GLU A 159 1.51 -0.54 15.98
N GLU A 160 1.35 -1.33 17.04
CA GLU A 160 2.10 -1.11 18.29
C GLU A 160 3.61 -1.19 18.08
N ALA A 161 4.07 -2.19 17.32
CA ALA A 161 5.49 -2.37 17.06
C ALA A 161 6.06 -1.18 16.29
N LEU A 162 5.36 -0.72 15.27
CA LEU A 162 5.79 0.45 14.48
C LEU A 162 5.76 1.73 15.32
N ASP A 163 4.77 1.87 16.17
CA ASP A 163 4.63 3.02 17.06
C ASP A 163 5.76 3.06 18.10
N GLN A 164 6.12 1.91 18.66
CA GLN A 164 7.25 1.80 19.60
C GLN A 164 8.57 2.18 18.95
N LEU A 165 8.74 1.91 17.67
CA LEU A 165 9.92 2.31 16.90
C LEU A 165 9.89 3.79 16.52
N GLY A 166 8.74 4.45 16.71
CA GLY A 166 8.56 5.85 16.35
C GLY A 166 8.32 6.09 14.86
N TYR A 167 8.01 5.04 14.10
CA TYR A 167 7.84 5.14 12.65
C TYR A 167 6.42 5.48 12.21
N CYS A 168 5.43 5.13 13.04
CA CYS A 168 4.03 5.27 12.66
C CYS A 168 3.58 6.73 12.74
N LEU A 169 3.11 7.29 11.63
CA LEU A 169 2.51 8.61 11.61
C LEU A 169 1.00 8.47 11.84
N LEU A 170 0.43 9.46 12.51
CA LEU A 170 -1.00 9.51 12.75
C LEU A 170 -1.72 9.63 11.40
N TYR A 171 -2.19 8.50 10.91
CA TYR A 171 -3.03 8.43 9.73
C TYR A 171 -4.41 8.00 10.18
N THR A 172 -5.34 8.95 10.21
CA THR A 172 -6.73 8.61 10.43
C THR A 172 -7.29 8.14 9.10
N SER A 173 -7.40 6.82 8.96
CA SER A 173 -8.17 6.27 7.88
C SER A 173 -9.58 6.87 7.99
N PRO A 174 -10.11 7.46 6.93
CA PRO A 174 -11.52 7.83 6.94
C PRO A 174 -12.31 6.52 6.94
N SER A 175 -12.66 6.12 8.11
CA SER A 175 -13.54 4.96 8.28
C SER A 175 -14.95 5.33 7.85
#